data_40e5f19b26a1b814477c13d369e2da46
#
_entry.id   40e5f19b26a1b814477c13d369e2da46
#
_cell.length_a   1.000
_cell.length_b   1.000
_cell.length_c   1.000
_cell.angle_alpha   90.00
_cell.angle_beta   90.00
_cell.angle_gamma   90.00
#
_symmetry.space_group_name_H-M   'P 1'
#
loop_
_entity.id
_entity.type
_entity.pdbx_description
1 polymer ?
#
loop_
_entity_poly.entity_id
_entity_poly.type
_entity_poly.pdbx_seq_one_letter_code
_entity_poly.pdbx_strand_id
1 'polypeptide(L)'
;MYLPRSSGQISQHKEEYGNSQKRIAVIVLFFTMILSGVSFLAPSNIIAQEVHGRQASSQQERISFRVVSWNIENLFDTHHDSLKNDHEYLPDAIRHWNYSRYKKKLADVARVITAIGEWNPPALVGLCEVENDTVLRDLTRRSPLKELSYRYVMTNSPDLRGIDVALLYQRDLFKLLSSRSISIPPFKQHRPTRDLLHVSGLLLAGDTLDVFVCHFPSRSGGAKESEPYRLYVAHILRTEVDSIMNIRSHPQAIIMGDFNDYPT
;
A
#
# COMPACT_ATOMS: atom_id res chain seq x y z
N MET A 1 -18.01 72.62 13.38
CA MET A 1 -18.84 71.42 13.27
C MET A 1 -17.95 70.26 12.96
N TYR A 2 -17.69 69.43 13.95
CA TYR A 2 -16.66 68.36 13.91
C TYR A 2 -17.26 67.11 13.30
N LEU A 3 -16.51 66.51 12.34
CA LEU A 3 -16.75 65.16 11.88
C LEU A 3 -15.69 64.20 12.50
N PRO A 4 -16.07 63.02 13.04
CA PRO A 4 -15.08 62.08 13.56
C PRO A 4 -14.59 61.16 12.46
N ARG A 5 -13.28 60.89 12.47
CA ARG A 5 -12.60 59.86 11.68
C ARG A 5 -12.94 58.49 12.22
N SER A 6 -13.45 57.59 11.38
CA SER A 6 -13.56 56.18 11.70
C SER A 6 -12.24 55.49 11.28
N SER A 7 -11.50 54.99 12.24
CA SER A 7 -10.35 54.13 12.06
C SER A 7 -10.86 52.72 11.73
N GLY A 8 -10.73 52.31 10.48
CA GLY A 8 -10.95 50.90 10.08
C GLY A 8 -9.76 50.05 10.54
N GLN A 9 -10.01 49.19 11.50
CA GLN A 9 -9.10 48.07 11.81
C GLN A 9 -9.13 47.06 10.68
N ILE A 10 -8.01 46.93 9.98
CA ILE A 10 -7.75 45.80 9.08
C ILE A 10 -7.38 44.62 9.98
N SER A 11 -8.34 43.72 10.15
CA SER A 11 -8.11 42.41 10.77
C SER A 11 -7.22 41.59 9.82
N GLN A 12 -5.97 41.42 10.18
CA GLN A 12 -5.11 40.43 9.56
C GLN A 12 -5.57 39.05 10.04
N HIS A 13 -6.32 38.34 9.23
CA HIS A 13 -6.44 36.89 9.34
C HIS A 13 -5.08 36.28 9.00
N LYS A 14 -4.30 35.96 10.01
CA LYS A 14 -3.23 34.97 9.91
C LYS A 14 -3.93 33.64 9.73
N GLU A 15 -3.94 33.14 8.48
CA GLU A 15 -4.15 31.73 8.23
C GLU A 15 -2.97 30.96 8.83
N GLU A 16 -3.20 30.38 10.00
CA GLU A 16 -2.37 29.32 10.54
C GLU A 16 -2.48 28.13 9.58
N TYR A 17 -1.54 28.00 8.66
CA TYR A 17 -1.25 26.75 8.00
C TYR A 17 -0.80 25.75 9.06
N GLY A 18 -1.79 25.07 9.65
CA GLY A 18 -1.55 23.92 10.52
C GLY A 18 -0.76 22.88 9.76
N ASN A 19 0.49 22.76 10.12
CA ASN A 19 1.43 21.74 9.66
C ASN A 19 0.91 20.38 10.14
N SER A 20 -0.09 19.83 9.44
CA SER A 20 -0.61 18.48 9.64
C SER A 20 0.48 17.51 9.20
N GLN A 21 1.40 17.20 10.09
CA GLN A 21 2.26 16.03 9.95
C GLN A 21 1.35 14.80 9.98
N LYS A 22 0.83 14.42 8.82
CA LYS A 22 0.16 13.13 8.65
C LYS A 22 1.19 12.05 8.93
N ARG A 23 1.00 11.34 10.03
CA ARG A 23 1.87 10.25 10.45
C ARG A 23 1.84 9.17 9.38
N ILE A 24 2.99 8.90 8.77
CA ILE A 24 3.21 7.76 7.89
C ILE A 24 3.11 6.53 8.79
N ALA A 25 2.02 5.77 8.68
CA ALA A 25 1.90 4.48 9.34
C ALA A 25 2.65 3.45 8.49
N VAL A 26 3.93 3.26 8.77
CA VAL A 26 4.71 2.16 8.21
C VAL A 26 4.56 0.97 9.14
N ILE A 27 3.69 0.02 8.77
CA ILE A 27 3.59 -1.25 9.49
C ILE A 27 4.60 -2.20 8.85
N VAL A 28 5.72 -2.41 9.51
CA VAL A 28 6.72 -3.40 9.10
C VAL A 28 6.45 -4.69 9.88
N LEU A 29 5.79 -5.65 9.24
CA LEU A 29 5.57 -6.98 9.81
C LEU A 29 6.72 -7.89 9.39
N PHE A 30 7.50 -8.37 10.36
CA PHE A 30 8.52 -9.39 10.15
C PHE A 30 7.89 -10.77 10.35
N PHE A 31 7.73 -11.54 9.29
CA PHE A 31 7.43 -12.97 9.39
C PHE A 31 8.72 -13.77 9.34
N THR A 32 9.05 -14.45 10.44
CA THR A 32 10.08 -15.50 10.44
C THR A 32 9.41 -16.84 10.16
N MET A 33 9.56 -17.35 8.94
CA MET A 33 9.15 -18.71 8.62
C MET A 33 10.16 -19.71 9.18
N ILE A 34 9.71 -20.60 10.06
CA ILE A 34 10.46 -21.79 10.49
C ILE A 34 10.05 -22.91 9.55
N LEU A 35 10.95 -23.31 8.65
CA LEU A 35 10.82 -24.55 7.89
C LEU A 35 11.09 -25.73 8.80
N SER A 36 10.03 -26.42 9.26
CA SER A 36 10.14 -27.69 9.96
C SER A 36 10.53 -28.78 8.97
N GLY A 37 11.81 -29.19 9.03
CA GLY A 37 12.29 -30.34 8.29
C GLY A 37 11.65 -31.62 8.80
N VAL A 38 10.96 -32.35 7.92
CA VAL A 38 10.49 -33.71 8.18
C VAL A 38 11.68 -34.65 8.09
N SER A 39 12.15 -35.18 9.23
CA SER A 39 13.14 -36.23 9.24
C SER A 39 12.51 -37.60 8.94
N PHE A 40 12.87 -38.17 7.81
CA PHE A 40 12.60 -39.56 7.52
C PHE A 40 13.59 -40.46 8.31
N LEU A 41 13.07 -41.25 9.22
CA LEU A 41 13.82 -42.31 9.92
C LEU A 41 13.82 -43.56 9.04
N ALA A 42 15.01 -43.97 8.56
CA ALA A 42 15.24 -45.32 8.08
C ALA A 42 16.15 -46.06 9.08
N PRO A 43 15.87 -47.31 9.42
CA PRO A 43 16.71 -48.07 10.32
C PRO A 43 17.78 -48.84 9.58
N SER A 44 19.05 -48.79 9.99
CA SER A 44 20.02 -49.87 9.80
C SER A 44 21.30 -49.61 10.55
N ASN A 45 21.67 -50.58 11.34
CA ASN A 45 22.96 -50.76 12.02
C ASN A 45 24.15 -50.69 11.04
N ILE A 46 25.21 -49.97 11.42
CA ILE A 46 26.62 -50.34 11.18
C ILE A 46 27.52 -49.45 12.07
N ILE A 47 28.29 -50.15 12.88
CA ILE A 47 29.57 -49.97 13.56
C ILE A 47 30.29 -48.61 13.44
N ALA A 48 30.70 -48.13 14.61
CA ALA A 48 31.50 -46.96 14.90
C ALA A 48 32.82 -46.85 14.17
N GLN A 49 33.12 -45.67 13.66
CA GLN A 49 34.48 -45.11 13.63
C GLN A 49 34.38 -43.60 13.93
N GLU A 50 35.04 -43.21 15.02
CA GLU A 50 35.22 -41.80 15.39
C GLU A 50 35.97 -41.08 14.29
N VAL A 51 35.25 -40.20 13.57
CA VAL A 51 35.87 -39.13 12.79
C VAL A 51 35.37 -37.84 13.37
N HIS A 52 36.28 -37.03 13.90
CA HIS A 52 36.04 -35.68 14.31
C HIS A 52 35.49 -34.88 13.11
N GLY A 53 34.18 -34.95 12.86
CA GLY A 53 33.46 -34.18 11.89
C GLY A 53 33.04 -32.86 12.52
N ARG A 54 33.60 -31.75 12.04
CA ARG A 54 33.12 -30.42 12.30
C ARG A 54 31.60 -30.40 12.12
N GLN A 55 30.87 -30.09 13.20
CA GLN A 55 29.48 -29.71 13.10
C GLN A 55 29.41 -28.46 12.24
N ALA A 56 29.09 -28.63 10.94
CA ALA A 56 28.60 -27.59 10.13
C ALA A 56 27.22 -27.21 10.67
N SER A 57 27.17 -26.19 11.50
CA SER A 57 25.92 -25.50 11.81
C SER A 57 25.34 -25.01 10.49
N SER A 58 24.33 -25.70 10.00
CA SER A 58 23.50 -25.18 8.90
C SER A 58 22.86 -23.88 9.42
N GLN A 59 23.51 -22.75 9.18
CA GLN A 59 22.84 -21.46 9.26
C GLN A 59 21.77 -21.47 8.16
N GLN A 60 20.58 -21.87 8.55
CA GLN A 60 19.40 -21.71 7.71
C GLN A 60 19.26 -20.22 7.47
N GLU A 61 19.59 -19.77 6.26
CA GLU A 61 19.43 -18.35 5.85
C GLU A 61 17.97 -17.97 6.10
N ARG A 62 17.77 -17.10 7.06
CA ARG A 62 16.43 -16.53 7.34
C ARG A 62 16.11 -15.54 6.22
N ILE A 63 15.27 -15.96 5.29
CA ILE A 63 14.77 -15.06 4.26
C ILE A 63 13.86 -14.04 4.93
N SER A 64 14.26 -12.78 4.89
CA SER A 64 13.45 -11.67 5.39
C SER A 64 12.33 -11.37 4.40
N PHE A 65 11.08 -11.52 4.83
CA PHE A 65 9.90 -11.14 4.05
C PHE A 65 9.30 -9.86 4.62
N ARG A 66 9.64 -8.72 4.02
CA ARG A 66 9.24 -7.39 4.50
C ARG A 66 8.02 -6.90 3.71
N VAL A 67 7.03 -6.37 4.45
CA VAL A 67 5.79 -5.80 3.88
C VAL A 67 5.69 -4.33 4.29
N VAL A 68 5.35 -3.47 3.34
CA VAL A 68 5.15 -2.04 3.55
C VAL A 68 3.73 -1.67 3.15
N SER A 69 3.05 -0.86 3.96
CA SER A 69 1.79 -0.21 3.64
C SER A 69 1.96 1.30 3.72
N TRP A 70 1.65 2.02 2.64
CA TRP A 70 1.90 3.45 2.58
C TRP A 70 0.87 4.20 1.73
N ASN A 71 0.23 5.23 2.30
CA ASN A 71 -0.49 6.24 1.53
C ASN A 71 0.53 7.28 1.06
N ILE A 72 0.79 7.31 -0.25
CA ILE A 72 1.82 8.17 -0.86
C ILE A 72 1.33 9.59 -1.17
N GLU A 73 0.09 9.92 -0.74
CA GLU A 73 -0.49 11.26 -0.85
C GLU A 73 -0.51 11.82 -2.29
N ASN A 74 -1.41 11.29 -3.11
CA ASN A 74 -1.71 11.78 -4.46
C ASN A 74 -0.51 11.73 -5.42
N LEU A 75 -0.20 10.54 -5.92
CA LEU A 75 0.77 10.36 -6.98
C LEU A 75 0.06 10.44 -8.34
N PHE A 76 -0.02 11.65 -8.89
CA PHE A 76 -0.58 11.96 -10.20
C PHE A 76 0.52 12.21 -11.22
N ASP A 77 0.23 11.92 -12.49
CA ASP A 77 1.04 12.44 -13.60
C ASP A 77 0.68 13.92 -13.89
N THR A 78 0.99 14.41 -15.07
CA THR A 78 0.74 15.83 -15.45
C THR A 78 -0.27 15.97 -16.57
N HIS A 79 -1.02 14.91 -16.86
CA HIS A 79 -2.00 14.85 -17.94
C HIS A 79 -3.39 14.72 -17.35
N HIS A 80 -4.33 15.48 -17.90
CA HIS A 80 -5.72 15.44 -17.45
C HIS A 80 -6.43 14.17 -17.93
N ASP A 81 -7.07 13.45 -17.00
CA ASP A 81 -8.06 12.43 -17.33
C ASP A 81 -9.47 13.06 -17.39
N SER A 82 -10.05 13.14 -18.58
CA SER A 82 -11.36 13.75 -18.81
C SER A 82 -12.52 13.10 -18.04
N LEU A 83 -12.33 11.90 -17.50
CA LEU A 83 -13.32 11.17 -16.70
C LEU A 83 -13.15 11.40 -15.19
N LYS A 84 -12.12 12.14 -14.79
CA LYS A 84 -11.73 12.33 -13.37
C LYS A 84 -11.64 13.81 -13.01
N ASN A 85 -11.73 14.09 -11.74
CA ASN A 85 -11.54 15.42 -11.19
C ASN A 85 -10.11 15.58 -10.64
N ASP A 86 -9.15 15.61 -11.55
CA ASP A 86 -7.72 15.71 -11.30
C ASP A 86 -7.15 17.12 -11.57
N HIS A 87 -8.02 18.07 -11.83
CA HIS A 87 -7.66 19.44 -12.25
C HIS A 87 -6.62 20.13 -11.37
N GLU A 88 -6.55 19.79 -10.07
CA GLU A 88 -5.55 20.36 -9.17
C GLU A 88 -4.12 19.88 -9.47
N TYR A 89 -3.97 18.77 -10.19
CA TYR A 89 -2.70 18.12 -10.51
C TYR A 89 -2.20 18.40 -11.93
N LEU A 90 -2.56 19.57 -12.48
CA LEU A 90 -2.12 20.04 -13.79
C LEU A 90 -1.07 21.14 -13.63
N PRO A 91 -0.21 21.35 -14.66
CA PRO A 91 0.84 22.38 -14.62
C PRO A 91 0.33 23.79 -14.36
N ASP A 92 -0.84 24.13 -14.94
CA ASP A 92 -1.46 25.45 -14.84
C ASP A 92 -2.44 25.59 -13.67
N ALA A 93 -2.60 24.54 -12.88
CA ALA A 93 -3.48 24.55 -11.72
C ALA A 93 -2.81 25.18 -10.48
N ILE A 94 -3.60 25.41 -9.42
CA ILE A 94 -3.13 26.05 -8.18
C ILE A 94 -1.94 25.34 -7.54
N ARG A 95 -1.80 24.02 -7.72
CA ARG A 95 -0.67 23.25 -7.21
C ARG A 95 0.58 23.36 -8.07
N HIS A 96 0.46 23.92 -9.28
CA HIS A 96 1.55 23.97 -10.27
C HIS A 96 2.24 22.61 -10.42
N TRP A 97 1.43 21.54 -10.58
CA TRP A 97 1.90 20.18 -10.64
C TRP A 97 2.52 19.88 -12.00
N ASN A 98 3.78 20.26 -12.17
CA ASN A 98 4.51 20.11 -13.42
C ASN A 98 5.38 18.83 -13.42
N TYR A 99 5.97 18.54 -14.58
CA TYR A 99 6.81 17.36 -14.78
C TYR A 99 7.99 17.27 -13.81
N SER A 100 8.60 18.37 -13.43
CA SER A 100 9.72 18.40 -12.46
C SER A 100 9.25 17.93 -11.07
N ARG A 101 8.09 18.40 -10.60
CA ARG A 101 7.49 17.97 -9.33
C ARG A 101 7.07 16.51 -9.36
N TYR A 102 6.47 16.07 -10.46
CA TYR A 102 6.13 14.67 -10.70
C TYR A 102 7.36 13.77 -10.60
N LYS A 103 8.43 14.09 -11.33
CA LYS A 103 9.69 13.33 -11.30
C LYS A 103 10.33 13.32 -9.91
N LYS A 104 10.29 14.45 -9.21
CA LYS A 104 10.76 14.53 -7.83
C LYS A 104 9.95 13.61 -6.92
N LYS A 105 8.61 13.61 -7.03
CA LYS A 105 7.73 12.73 -6.24
C LYS A 105 8.04 11.26 -6.48
N LEU A 106 8.21 10.84 -7.75
CA LEU A 106 8.62 9.48 -8.09
C LEU A 106 9.95 9.10 -7.44
N ALA A 107 10.94 10.00 -7.48
CA ALA A 107 12.25 9.77 -6.88
C ALA A 107 12.17 9.69 -5.35
N ASP A 108 11.34 10.53 -4.72
CA ASP A 108 11.15 10.54 -3.26
C ASP A 108 10.45 9.25 -2.79
N VAL A 109 9.40 8.79 -3.50
CA VAL A 109 8.74 7.51 -3.23
C VAL A 109 9.72 6.35 -3.37
N ALA A 110 10.48 6.31 -4.47
CA ALA A 110 11.48 5.29 -4.70
C ALA A 110 12.54 5.26 -3.59
N ARG A 111 13.01 6.42 -3.15
CA ARG A 111 14.01 6.55 -2.06
C ARG A 111 13.48 6.00 -0.75
N VAL A 112 12.24 6.29 -0.39
CA VAL A 112 11.62 5.79 0.85
C VAL A 112 11.50 4.26 0.82
N ILE A 113 11.00 3.69 -0.29
CA ILE A 113 10.88 2.23 -0.44
C ILE A 113 12.26 1.56 -0.34
N THR A 114 13.27 2.13 -1.00
CA THR A 114 14.65 1.62 -0.96
C THR A 114 15.22 1.71 0.46
N ALA A 115 15.02 2.83 1.16
CA ALA A 115 15.53 3.03 2.52
C ALA A 115 14.90 2.06 3.54
N ILE A 116 13.59 1.79 3.42
CA ILE A 116 12.92 0.78 4.25
C ILE A 116 13.49 -0.61 3.98
N GLY A 117 13.88 -0.88 2.75
CA GLY A 117 14.46 -2.14 2.31
C GLY A 117 15.85 -2.40 2.90
N GLU A 118 16.62 -1.36 3.17
CA GLU A 118 18.04 -1.50 3.52
C GLU A 118 18.79 -2.33 2.45
N TRP A 119 19.29 -3.51 2.83
CA TRP A 119 19.98 -4.44 1.92
C TRP A 119 19.03 -5.36 1.13
N ASN A 120 17.78 -5.54 1.60
CA ASN A 120 16.78 -6.42 0.99
C ASN A 120 15.51 -5.62 0.68
N PRO A 121 15.15 -5.43 -0.60
CA PRO A 121 13.93 -4.73 -0.96
C PRO A 121 12.69 -5.35 -0.27
N PRO A 122 11.69 -4.55 0.15
CA PRO A 122 10.44 -5.11 0.65
C PRO A 122 9.84 -6.08 -0.37
N ALA A 123 9.40 -7.24 0.09
CA ALA A 123 8.76 -8.24 -0.77
C ALA A 123 7.44 -7.71 -1.36
N LEU A 124 6.68 -6.97 -0.53
CA LEU A 124 5.40 -6.38 -0.89
C LEU A 124 5.35 -4.91 -0.44
N VAL A 125 4.80 -4.03 -1.31
CA VAL A 125 4.53 -2.63 -0.99
C VAL A 125 3.11 -2.29 -1.43
N GLY A 126 2.18 -2.17 -0.49
CA GLY A 126 0.82 -1.67 -0.71
C GLY A 126 0.81 -0.15 -0.74
N LEU A 127 0.32 0.42 -1.82
CA LEU A 127 0.25 1.85 -2.05
C LEU A 127 -1.20 2.33 -2.14
N CYS A 128 -1.49 3.46 -1.52
CA CYS A 128 -2.75 4.19 -1.69
C CYS A 128 -2.48 5.54 -2.35
N GLU A 129 -3.50 6.07 -3.05
CA GLU A 129 -3.48 7.35 -3.77
C GLU A 129 -2.54 7.35 -4.97
N VAL A 130 -2.63 6.29 -5.76
CA VAL A 130 -1.99 6.14 -7.07
C VAL A 130 -3.01 6.44 -8.15
N GLU A 131 -2.66 7.25 -9.15
CA GLU A 131 -3.60 7.65 -10.18
C GLU A 131 -3.88 6.53 -11.20
N ASN A 132 -2.83 6.04 -11.88
CA ASN A 132 -3.01 5.16 -13.04
C ASN A 132 -1.79 4.26 -13.30
N ASP A 133 -1.90 3.40 -14.32
CA ASP A 133 -0.83 2.50 -14.77
C ASP A 133 0.43 3.26 -15.22
N THR A 134 0.28 4.42 -15.86
CA THR A 134 1.41 5.23 -16.31
C THR A 134 2.30 5.65 -15.15
N VAL A 135 1.69 6.10 -14.06
CA VAL A 135 2.38 6.49 -12.85
C VAL A 135 3.15 5.33 -12.22
N LEU A 136 2.56 4.14 -12.14
CA LEU A 136 3.22 2.95 -11.61
C LEU A 136 4.33 2.43 -12.53
N ARG A 137 4.12 2.49 -13.83
CA ARG A 137 5.15 2.18 -14.81
C ARG A 137 6.35 3.13 -14.70
N ASP A 138 6.08 4.43 -14.51
CA ASP A 138 7.15 5.42 -14.32
C ASP A 138 7.86 5.22 -12.98
N LEU A 139 7.12 4.91 -11.90
CA LEU A 139 7.69 4.60 -10.61
C LEU A 139 8.61 3.36 -10.68
N THR A 140 8.15 2.28 -11.31
CA THR A 140 8.89 1.00 -11.31
C THR A 140 9.97 0.90 -12.38
N ARG A 141 9.88 1.69 -13.47
CA ARG A 141 10.80 1.56 -14.63
C ARG A 141 11.61 2.81 -14.95
N ARG A 142 11.19 4.00 -14.46
CA ARG A 142 11.81 5.29 -14.79
C ARG A 142 12.26 6.09 -13.59
N SER A 143 12.04 5.58 -12.36
CA SER A 143 12.60 6.10 -11.12
C SER A 143 13.79 5.25 -10.67
N PRO A 144 14.50 5.61 -9.59
CA PRO A 144 15.53 4.75 -8.99
C PRO A 144 15.05 3.34 -8.62
N LEU A 145 13.73 3.14 -8.43
CA LEU A 145 13.14 1.85 -8.12
C LEU A 145 13.30 0.81 -9.24
N LYS A 146 13.66 1.23 -10.47
CA LYS A 146 13.90 0.35 -11.62
C LYS A 146 14.94 -0.73 -11.34
N GLU A 147 15.95 -0.43 -10.52
CA GLU A 147 17.02 -1.34 -10.15
C GLU A 147 16.52 -2.51 -9.28
N LEU A 148 15.39 -2.33 -8.61
CA LEU A 148 14.79 -3.33 -7.73
C LEU A 148 13.78 -4.24 -8.44
N SER A 149 13.55 -4.03 -9.74
CA SER A 149 12.75 -4.90 -10.63
C SER A 149 11.33 -5.23 -10.14
N TYR A 150 10.69 -4.32 -9.39
CA TYR A 150 9.32 -4.51 -8.93
C TYR A 150 8.34 -4.74 -10.07
N ARG A 151 7.40 -5.65 -9.86
CA ARG A 151 6.14 -5.77 -10.61
C ARG A 151 5.03 -5.14 -9.80
N TYR A 152 3.89 -4.87 -10.44
CA TYR A 152 2.74 -4.31 -9.75
C TYR A 152 1.42 -4.82 -10.32
N VAL A 153 0.39 -4.69 -9.51
CA VAL A 153 -1.03 -4.75 -9.86
C VAL A 153 -1.75 -3.59 -9.17
N MET A 154 -2.84 -3.11 -9.79
CA MET A 154 -3.63 -2.00 -9.24
C MET A 154 -5.11 -2.18 -9.55
N THR A 155 -5.96 -1.44 -8.85
CA THR A 155 -7.37 -1.26 -9.19
C THR A 155 -7.53 -0.20 -10.30
N ASN A 156 -8.73 -0.13 -10.86
CA ASN A 156 -9.20 0.99 -11.67
C ASN A 156 -10.65 1.26 -11.23
N SER A 157 -10.80 2.09 -10.23
CA SER A 157 -12.03 2.27 -9.48
C SER A 157 -12.82 3.50 -9.94
N PRO A 158 -14.12 3.57 -9.59
CA PRO A 158 -14.98 4.68 -9.97
C PRO A 158 -14.77 5.94 -9.11
N ASP A 159 -13.73 6.01 -8.29
CA ASP A 159 -13.42 7.22 -7.50
C ASP A 159 -13.27 8.43 -8.43
N LEU A 160 -14.00 9.50 -8.11
CA LEU A 160 -14.07 10.70 -8.97
C LEU A 160 -12.76 11.49 -8.99
N ARG A 161 -11.90 11.37 -7.98
CA ARG A 161 -10.58 12.02 -7.98
C ARG A 161 -9.58 11.31 -8.87
N GLY A 162 -9.85 10.06 -9.26
CA GLY A 162 -8.94 9.25 -10.05
C GLY A 162 -7.79 8.67 -9.24
N ILE A 163 -8.02 8.30 -7.99
CA ILE A 163 -7.02 7.63 -7.16
C ILE A 163 -7.41 6.18 -6.88
N ASP A 164 -6.41 5.33 -6.86
CA ASP A 164 -6.54 3.89 -6.73
C ASP A 164 -5.57 3.32 -5.67
N VAL A 165 -5.64 2.01 -5.49
CA VAL A 165 -4.70 1.26 -4.67
C VAL A 165 -3.88 0.32 -5.55
N ALA A 166 -2.63 0.06 -5.15
CA ALA A 166 -1.72 -0.80 -5.87
C ALA A 166 -0.89 -1.67 -4.93
N LEU A 167 -0.42 -2.80 -5.45
CA LEU A 167 0.55 -3.67 -4.81
C LEU A 167 1.78 -3.79 -5.70
N LEU A 168 2.94 -3.32 -5.22
CA LEU A 168 4.23 -3.67 -5.80
C LEU A 168 4.72 -4.97 -5.16
N TYR A 169 5.36 -5.83 -5.92
CA TYR A 169 5.87 -7.11 -5.41
C TYR A 169 7.18 -7.54 -6.07
N GLN A 170 8.02 -8.25 -5.31
CA GLN A 170 9.24 -8.90 -5.78
C GLN A 170 8.92 -10.31 -6.27
N ARG A 171 9.13 -10.58 -7.57
CA ARG A 171 8.77 -11.86 -8.19
C ARG A 171 9.44 -13.08 -7.56
N ASP A 172 10.66 -12.89 -7.06
CA ASP A 172 11.45 -13.96 -6.48
C ASP A 172 10.96 -14.35 -5.07
N LEU A 173 10.20 -13.48 -4.42
CA LEU A 173 9.65 -13.71 -3.08
C LEU A 173 8.14 -13.96 -3.09
N PHE A 174 7.43 -13.47 -4.12
CA PHE A 174 5.98 -13.56 -4.24
C PHE A 174 5.60 -13.78 -5.71
N LYS A 175 5.27 -15.02 -6.07
CA LYS A 175 4.79 -15.36 -7.41
C LYS A 175 3.30 -15.08 -7.53
N LEU A 176 2.94 -14.03 -8.28
CA LEU A 176 1.54 -13.68 -8.53
C LEU A 176 0.78 -14.87 -9.13
N LEU A 177 -0.32 -15.26 -8.51
CA LEU A 177 -1.27 -16.26 -9.01
C LEU A 177 -2.50 -15.62 -9.63
N SER A 178 -3.10 -14.64 -8.93
CA SER A 178 -4.28 -13.91 -9.41
C SER A 178 -4.36 -12.53 -8.74
N SER A 179 -5.07 -11.61 -9.40
CA SER A 179 -5.45 -10.33 -8.83
C SER A 179 -6.86 -9.95 -9.29
N ARG A 180 -7.62 -9.31 -8.42
CA ARG A 180 -8.96 -8.79 -8.75
C ARG A 180 -9.26 -7.51 -7.99
N SER A 181 -10.03 -6.65 -8.64
CA SER A 181 -10.68 -5.50 -8.04
C SER A 181 -12.01 -5.96 -7.43
N ILE A 182 -12.26 -5.58 -6.19
CA ILE A 182 -13.52 -5.83 -5.48
C ILE A 182 -14.25 -4.50 -5.43
N SER A 183 -15.26 -4.38 -6.27
CA SER A 183 -16.04 -3.15 -6.39
C SER A 183 -16.88 -2.90 -5.16
N ILE A 184 -16.93 -1.64 -4.72
CA ILE A 184 -17.78 -1.19 -3.63
C ILE A 184 -19.10 -0.71 -4.21
N PRO A 185 -20.21 -1.43 -3.98
CA PRO A 185 -21.52 -0.99 -4.45
C PRO A 185 -21.92 0.39 -3.92
N PRO A 186 -22.77 1.12 -4.64
CA PRO A 186 -23.26 2.41 -4.16
C PRO A 186 -23.86 2.33 -2.76
N PHE A 187 -23.49 3.27 -1.89
CA PHE A 187 -23.97 3.35 -0.53
C PHE A 187 -24.71 4.67 -0.30
N LYS A 188 -26.04 4.59 -0.20
CA LYS A 188 -26.91 5.77 -0.01
C LYS A 188 -26.60 6.87 -1.07
N GLN A 189 -26.41 8.10 -0.60
CA GLN A 189 -26.08 9.26 -1.45
C GLN A 189 -24.57 9.58 -1.44
N HIS A 190 -23.74 8.65 -0.98
CA HIS A 190 -22.29 8.84 -0.99
C HIS A 190 -21.74 8.72 -2.42
N ARG A 191 -20.67 9.46 -2.67
CA ARG A 191 -19.91 9.36 -3.92
C ARG A 191 -19.26 7.98 -4.03
N PRO A 192 -19.04 7.46 -5.25
CA PRO A 192 -18.24 6.26 -5.45
C PRO A 192 -16.87 6.37 -4.76
N THR A 193 -16.39 5.26 -4.26
CA THR A 193 -15.08 5.16 -3.60
C THR A 193 -14.18 4.18 -4.34
N ARG A 194 -12.96 4.01 -3.84
CA ARG A 194 -11.98 3.07 -4.38
C ARG A 194 -12.44 1.64 -4.15
N ASP A 195 -12.16 0.79 -5.12
CA ASP A 195 -12.28 -0.65 -4.99
C ASP A 195 -11.23 -1.18 -4.01
N LEU A 196 -11.45 -2.38 -3.48
CA LEU A 196 -10.43 -3.11 -2.73
C LEU A 196 -9.62 -3.96 -3.72
N LEU A 197 -8.30 -3.98 -3.58
CA LEU A 197 -7.44 -4.85 -4.38
C LEU A 197 -7.21 -6.15 -3.61
N HIS A 198 -7.58 -7.28 -4.18
CA HIS A 198 -7.22 -8.61 -3.68
C HIS A 198 -6.19 -9.24 -4.61
N VAL A 199 -5.12 -9.75 -4.03
CA VAL A 199 -4.00 -10.39 -4.76
C VAL A 199 -3.64 -11.69 -4.06
N SER A 200 -3.66 -12.79 -4.80
CA SER A 200 -3.15 -14.09 -4.33
C SER A 200 -1.79 -14.36 -4.95
N GLY A 201 -0.84 -14.80 -4.15
CA GLY A 201 0.49 -15.18 -4.62
C GLY A 201 1.08 -16.33 -3.82
N LEU A 202 2.00 -17.04 -4.48
CA LEU A 202 2.74 -18.16 -3.87
C LEU A 202 4.04 -17.64 -3.27
N LEU A 203 4.27 -17.95 -2.00
CA LEU A 203 5.51 -17.72 -1.29
C LEU A 203 6.56 -18.77 -1.65
N LEU A 204 7.85 -18.49 -1.39
CA LEU A 204 8.94 -19.45 -1.59
C LEU A 204 8.75 -20.77 -0.83
N ALA A 205 8.07 -20.73 0.31
CA ALA A 205 7.75 -21.92 1.10
C ALA A 205 6.67 -22.82 0.50
N GLY A 206 6.02 -22.39 -0.59
CA GLY A 206 4.94 -23.12 -1.23
C GLY A 206 3.54 -22.76 -0.72
N ASP A 207 3.44 -21.91 0.31
CA ASP A 207 2.17 -21.45 0.83
C ASP A 207 1.58 -20.32 -0.01
N THR A 208 0.25 -20.27 -0.09
CA THR A 208 -0.45 -19.15 -0.71
C THR A 208 -0.69 -18.03 0.31
N LEU A 209 -0.31 -16.81 -0.06
CA LEU A 209 -0.60 -15.60 0.68
C LEU A 209 -1.64 -14.77 -0.09
N ASP A 210 -2.73 -14.43 0.56
CA ASP A 210 -3.74 -13.51 0.05
C ASP A 210 -3.51 -12.11 0.63
N VAL A 211 -3.42 -11.10 -0.22
CA VAL A 211 -3.12 -9.72 0.16
C VAL A 211 -4.27 -8.81 -0.25
N PHE A 212 -4.79 -8.04 0.69
CA PHE A 212 -5.80 -7.02 0.44
C PHE A 212 -5.17 -5.65 0.63
N VAL A 213 -5.23 -4.79 -0.40
CA VAL A 213 -4.84 -3.38 -0.29
C VAL A 213 -6.10 -2.54 -0.35
N CYS A 214 -6.29 -1.70 0.66
CA CYS A 214 -7.52 -0.97 0.92
C CYS A 214 -7.27 0.53 1.05
N HIS A 215 -8.22 1.35 0.56
CA HIS A 215 -8.26 2.76 0.90
C HIS A 215 -9.71 3.17 1.17
N PHE A 216 -10.08 3.19 2.43
CA PHE A 216 -11.46 3.43 2.88
C PHE A 216 -11.90 4.88 2.67
N PRO A 217 -13.22 5.14 2.66
CA PRO A 217 -13.75 6.50 2.60
C PRO A 217 -13.14 7.40 3.67
N SER A 218 -12.73 8.61 3.27
CA SER A 218 -12.12 9.57 4.18
C SER A 218 -13.12 10.09 5.22
N ARG A 219 -12.62 10.68 6.31
CA ARG A 219 -13.43 11.35 7.33
C ARG A 219 -13.86 12.77 6.91
N SER A 220 -13.81 13.07 5.63
CA SER A 220 -14.29 14.34 5.08
C SER A 220 -15.78 14.52 5.37
N GLY A 221 -16.18 15.71 5.81
CA GLY A 221 -17.54 15.99 6.24
C GLY A 221 -17.85 15.61 7.69
N GLY A 222 -16.89 14.98 8.39
CA GLY A 222 -17.02 14.57 9.79
C GLY A 222 -16.75 13.09 10.01
N ALA A 223 -16.12 12.76 11.14
CA ALA A 223 -15.74 11.38 11.46
C ALA A 223 -16.99 10.50 11.67
N LYS A 224 -18.02 11.02 12.37
CA LYS A 224 -19.27 10.30 12.67
C LYS A 224 -20.14 10.17 11.41
N GLU A 225 -20.22 11.22 10.61
CA GLU A 225 -21.02 11.26 9.38
C GLU A 225 -20.52 10.28 8.33
N SER A 226 -19.20 10.09 8.24
CA SER A 226 -18.56 9.17 7.29
C SER A 226 -18.39 7.75 7.83
N GLU A 227 -18.52 7.52 9.15
CA GLU A 227 -18.38 6.21 9.78
C GLU A 227 -19.25 5.11 9.17
N PRO A 228 -20.57 5.33 8.94
CA PRO A 228 -21.42 4.29 8.35
C PRO A 228 -20.92 3.80 6.99
N TYR A 229 -20.30 4.68 6.20
CA TYR A 229 -19.74 4.27 4.91
C TYR A 229 -18.45 3.47 5.08
N ARG A 230 -17.59 3.85 6.03
CA ARG A 230 -16.39 3.04 6.35
C ARG A 230 -16.76 1.66 6.87
N LEU A 231 -17.76 1.56 7.76
CA LEU A 231 -18.28 0.28 8.26
C LEU A 231 -18.87 -0.58 7.15
N TYR A 232 -19.57 0.02 6.18
CA TYR A 232 -20.08 -0.69 5.02
C TYR A 232 -18.94 -1.31 4.18
N VAL A 233 -17.89 -0.55 3.89
CA VAL A 233 -16.71 -1.04 3.17
C VAL A 233 -15.97 -2.11 3.99
N ALA A 234 -15.86 -1.93 5.31
CA ALA A 234 -15.26 -2.92 6.21
C ALA A 234 -16.03 -4.25 6.20
N HIS A 235 -17.38 -4.18 6.13
CA HIS A 235 -18.22 -5.38 6.04
C HIS A 235 -17.98 -6.13 4.73
N ILE A 236 -17.87 -5.43 3.60
CA ILE A 236 -17.54 -6.04 2.31
C ILE A 236 -16.17 -6.71 2.39
N LEU A 237 -15.15 -6.00 2.88
CA LEU A 237 -13.81 -6.56 3.07
C LEU A 237 -13.85 -7.83 3.94
N ARG A 238 -14.58 -7.79 5.06
CA ARG A 238 -14.72 -8.93 5.97
C ARG A 238 -15.34 -10.13 5.27
N THR A 239 -16.40 -9.93 4.49
CA THR A 239 -17.05 -11.01 3.72
C THR A 239 -16.09 -11.66 2.73
N GLU A 240 -15.29 -10.85 2.04
CA GLU A 240 -14.29 -11.33 1.09
C GLU A 240 -13.16 -12.11 1.77
N VAL A 241 -12.66 -11.60 2.89
CA VAL A 241 -11.64 -12.28 3.69
C VAL A 241 -12.17 -13.61 4.23
N ASP A 242 -13.36 -13.63 4.84
CA ASP A 242 -13.97 -14.84 5.37
C ASP A 242 -14.18 -15.89 4.28
N SER A 243 -14.58 -15.47 3.07
CA SER A 243 -14.71 -16.37 1.91
C SER A 243 -13.36 -17.03 1.55
N ILE A 244 -12.28 -16.25 1.49
CA ILE A 244 -10.92 -16.77 1.22
C ILE A 244 -10.46 -17.70 2.34
N MET A 245 -10.64 -17.32 3.59
CA MET A 245 -10.24 -18.13 4.76
C MET A 245 -10.95 -19.48 4.78
N ASN A 246 -12.19 -19.54 4.29
CA ASN A 246 -12.98 -20.79 4.25
C ASN A 246 -12.59 -21.76 3.12
N ILE A 247 -12.04 -21.25 2.00
CA ILE A 247 -11.67 -22.08 0.85
C ILE A 247 -10.21 -22.53 0.85
N ARG A 248 -9.34 -21.90 1.65
CA ARG A 248 -7.92 -22.25 1.76
C ARG A 248 -7.72 -23.33 2.82
N SER A 249 -6.90 -24.34 2.53
CA SER A 249 -6.49 -25.36 3.50
C SER A 249 -5.59 -24.80 4.59
N HIS A 250 -4.71 -23.85 4.22
CA HIS A 250 -3.81 -23.12 5.13
C HIS A 250 -3.94 -21.61 4.84
N PRO A 251 -4.99 -20.98 5.38
CA PRO A 251 -5.28 -19.58 5.05
C PRO A 251 -4.23 -18.64 5.67
N GLN A 252 -3.63 -17.83 4.83
CA GLN A 252 -2.76 -16.73 5.23
C GLN A 252 -3.21 -15.47 4.50
N ALA A 253 -3.51 -14.41 5.25
CA ALA A 253 -3.95 -13.15 4.67
C ALA A 253 -3.25 -11.96 5.32
N ILE A 254 -2.95 -10.96 4.51
CA ILE A 254 -2.52 -9.63 4.94
C ILE A 254 -3.54 -8.62 4.46
N ILE A 255 -4.03 -7.79 5.37
CA ILE A 255 -4.91 -6.67 5.07
C ILE A 255 -4.13 -5.40 5.40
N MET A 256 -3.94 -4.53 4.41
CA MET A 256 -3.16 -3.30 4.55
C MET A 256 -3.77 -2.15 3.77
N GLY A 257 -3.34 -0.93 4.08
CA GLY A 257 -3.78 0.28 3.39
C GLY A 257 -4.12 1.41 4.34
N ASP A 258 -4.95 2.33 3.88
CA ASP A 258 -5.45 3.46 4.65
C ASP A 258 -6.94 3.23 4.99
N PHE A 259 -7.22 2.88 6.23
CA PHE A 259 -8.59 2.63 6.70
C PHE A 259 -9.32 3.91 7.13
N ASN A 260 -8.65 5.06 7.10
CA ASN A 260 -9.19 6.36 7.50
C ASN A 260 -9.86 6.35 8.89
N ASP A 261 -9.34 5.51 9.79
CA ASP A 261 -9.80 5.42 11.18
C ASP A 261 -8.65 5.28 12.16
N TYR A 262 -8.95 5.43 13.46
CA TYR A 262 -7.97 5.27 14.51
C TYR A 262 -7.94 3.81 14.99
N PRO A 263 -6.76 3.31 15.42
CA PRO A 263 -6.71 2.07 16.18
C PRO A 263 -7.50 2.24 17.48
N THR A 264 -8.41 1.33 17.78
CA THR A 264 -9.18 1.27 19.02
C THR A 264 -8.53 0.32 20.01
#